data_db78d8c91bf55e32a4f4c099783ea94f
#
_entry.id   db78d8c91bf55e32a4f4c099783ea94f
#
_cell.length_a   1.000
_cell.length_b   1.000
_cell.length_c   1.000
_cell.angle_alpha   90.00
_cell.angle_beta   90.00
_cell.angle_gamma   90.00
#
_symmetry.space_group_name_H-M   'P 1'
#
loop_
_entity.id
_entity.type
_entity.pdbx_description
1 polymer ?
#
loop_
_entity_poly.entity_id
_entity_poly.type
_entity_poly.pdbx_seq_one_letter_code
_entity_poly.pdbx_strand_id
1 'polypeptide(L)'
;MLSVYERVENLIKDNKNTTFKLIGKQILADWSVGIFKSQNEISESCFVSLATVTQFAKACLCEGYKELSIRLKVEYENVMQNQAKSVIGNETEQVGMRSVICHWVNENENFLFDLANKINEKRKVWICPSYQSMYPAKFLEDVLINIGIQTKIIDMSVNLEVGKHLEFNNELIIILLTGRDTETVVIALDYLLKGNNDIYIITTPSNISELPQIRELKHMLVNFQDNNFFYKYRCYALITLFFALSEKIN
;
A
#
# COMPACT_ATOMS: atom_id res chain seq x y z
N MET A 1 7.23 1.95 -20.06
CA MET A 1 5.81 1.56 -19.87
C MET A 1 5.03 2.84 -19.70
N LEU A 2 3.91 3.05 -20.43
CA LEU A 2 3.09 4.27 -20.31
C LEU A 2 2.54 4.40 -18.89
N SER A 3 2.52 5.63 -18.35
CA SER A 3 1.85 5.94 -17.08
C SER A 3 0.35 5.65 -17.16
N VAL A 4 -0.31 5.51 -16.04
CA VAL A 4 -1.78 5.30 -16.04
C VAL A 4 -2.48 6.57 -16.54
N TYR A 5 -1.96 7.75 -16.22
CA TYR A 5 -2.44 9.01 -16.77
C TYR A 5 -2.42 9.01 -18.31
N GLU A 6 -1.28 8.66 -18.92
CA GLU A 6 -1.16 8.56 -20.38
C GLU A 6 -2.09 7.52 -21.01
N ARG A 7 -2.35 6.39 -20.30
CA ARG A 7 -3.31 5.38 -20.78
C ARG A 7 -4.73 5.93 -20.77
N VAL A 8 -5.12 6.68 -19.74
CA VAL A 8 -6.43 7.35 -19.70
C VAL A 8 -6.53 8.37 -20.84
N GLU A 9 -5.50 9.20 -21.07
CA GLU A 9 -5.49 10.15 -22.19
C GLU A 9 -5.63 9.47 -23.53
N ASN A 10 -4.86 8.41 -23.78
CA ASN A 10 -4.91 7.68 -25.06
C ASN A 10 -6.27 7.01 -25.26
N LEU A 11 -6.83 6.41 -24.20
CA LEU A 11 -8.15 5.80 -24.26
C LEU A 11 -9.24 6.81 -24.64
N ILE A 12 -9.13 8.06 -24.18
CA ILE A 12 -10.08 9.13 -24.55
C ILE A 12 -9.90 9.57 -26.00
N LYS A 13 -8.65 9.63 -26.50
CA LYS A 13 -8.34 10.07 -27.86
C LYS A 13 -8.81 9.04 -28.90
N ASP A 14 -8.53 7.78 -28.64
CA ASP A 14 -8.65 6.70 -29.65
C ASP A 14 -9.99 5.96 -29.58
N ASN A 15 -10.72 6.05 -28.48
CA ASN A 15 -11.95 5.28 -28.28
C ASN A 15 -13.18 5.98 -28.92
N LYS A 16 -13.98 5.21 -29.66
CA LYS A 16 -15.28 5.67 -30.16
C LYS A 16 -16.38 5.67 -29.09
N ASN A 17 -16.14 5.03 -27.94
CA ASN A 17 -17.10 4.94 -26.85
C ASN A 17 -17.21 6.28 -26.12
N THR A 18 -18.35 6.93 -26.26
CA THR A 18 -18.65 8.24 -25.64
C THR A 18 -18.66 8.17 -24.11
N THR A 19 -19.07 7.04 -23.54
CA THR A 19 -19.12 6.79 -22.12
C THR A 19 -17.70 6.73 -21.52
N PHE A 20 -16.77 6.04 -22.19
CA PHE A 20 -15.37 6.02 -21.75
C PHE A 20 -14.71 7.39 -21.86
N LYS A 21 -15.06 8.17 -22.89
CA LYS A 21 -14.59 9.57 -23.00
C LYS A 21 -15.09 10.42 -21.84
N LEU A 22 -16.36 10.23 -21.43
CA LEU A 22 -16.92 10.98 -20.31
C LEU A 22 -16.22 10.65 -19.01
N ILE A 23 -16.07 9.36 -18.69
CA ILE A 23 -15.36 8.89 -17.48
C ILE A 23 -13.92 9.41 -17.46
N GLY A 24 -13.19 9.23 -18.56
CA GLY A 24 -11.79 9.63 -18.62
C GLY A 24 -11.60 11.16 -18.51
N LYS A 25 -12.45 11.96 -19.15
CA LYS A 25 -12.44 13.43 -19.01
C LYS A 25 -12.69 13.85 -17.56
N GLN A 26 -13.66 13.23 -16.88
CA GLN A 26 -13.93 13.51 -15.47
C GLN A 26 -12.71 13.17 -14.61
N ILE A 27 -12.12 11.99 -14.80
CA ILE A 27 -10.93 11.57 -14.04
C ILE A 27 -9.75 12.51 -14.27
N LEU A 28 -9.47 12.92 -15.51
CA LEU A 28 -8.36 13.84 -15.80
C LEU A 28 -8.62 15.24 -15.26
N ALA A 29 -9.86 15.72 -15.29
CA ALA A 29 -10.23 17.01 -14.68
C ALA A 29 -10.04 16.97 -13.16
N ASP A 30 -10.50 15.92 -12.50
CA ASP A 30 -10.31 15.73 -11.04
C ASP A 30 -8.81 15.58 -10.70
N TRP A 31 -8.06 14.82 -11.50
CA TRP A 31 -6.62 14.66 -11.34
C TRP A 31 -5.86 15.99 -11.41
N SER A 32 -6.23 16.88 -12.34
CA SER A 32 -5.56 18.19 -12.50
C SER A 32 -5.62 19.07 -11.25
N VAL A 33 -6.61 18.87 -10.40
CA VAL A 33 -6.81 19.60 -9.13
C VAL A 33 -6.54 18.72 -7.89
N GLY A 34 -5.99 17.51 -8.08
CA GLY A 34 -5.62 16.62 -6.99
C GLY A 34 -6.80 15.92 -6.31
N ILE A 35 -7.96 15.85 -6.96
CA ILE A 35 -9.15 15.16 -6.46
C ILE A 35 -9.17 13.73 -7.00
N PHE A 36 -9.46 12.76 -6.12
CA PHE A 36 -9.53 11.34 -6.48
C PHE A 36 -10.81 10.75 -5.93
N LYS A 37 -11.84 10.75 -6.75
CA LYS A 37 -13.16 10.24 -6.43
C LYS A 37 -13.16 8.72 -6.30
N SER A 38 -14.03 8.20 -5.46
CA SER A 38 -14.35 6.78 -5.38
C SER A 38 -15.07 6.28 -6.64
N GLN A 39 -15.18 4.97 -6.80
CA GLN A 39 -15.91 4.38 -7.93
C GLN A 39 -17.40 4.81 -7.94
N ASN A 40 -18.01 4.92 -6.77
CA ASN A 40 -19.40 5.38 -6.63
C ASN A 40 -19.54 6.83 -7.10
N GLU A 41 -18.68 7.73 -6.64
CA GLU A 41 -18.70 9.14 -7.02
C GLU A 41 -18.47 9.35 -8.52
N ILE A 42 -17.59 8.57 -9.15
CA ILE A 42 -17.41 8.61 -10.62
C ILE A 42 -18.65 8.08 -11.34
N SER A 43 -19.22 6.97 -10.85
CA SER A 43 -20.47 6.40 -11.39
C SER A 43 -21.59 7.43 -11.40
N GLU A 44 -21.78 8.11 -10.29
CA GLU A 44 -22.77 9.18 -10.11
C GLU A 44 -22.46 10.41 -10.98
N SER A 45 -21.21 10.91 -10.94
CA SER A 45 -20.79 12.10 -11.69
C SER A 45 -20.92 11.92 -13.20
N CYS A 46 -20.71 10.70 -13.70
CA CYS A 46 -20.77 10.36 -15.11
C CYS A 46 -22.09 9.72 -15.55
N PHE A 47 -23.05 9.52 -14.62
CA PHE A 47 -24.32 8.84 -14.90
C PHE A 47 -24.14 7.46 -15.54
N VAL A 48 -23.22 6.66 -15.03
CA VAL A 48 -22.89 5.33 -15.54
C VAL A 48 -22.98 4.28 -14.44
N SER A 49 -23.04 2.99 -14.82
CA SER A 49 -23.01 1.91 -13.83
C SER A 49 -21.60 1.69 -13.25
N LEU A 50 -21.52 1.14 -12.04
CA LEU A 50 -20.25 0.70 -11.43
C LEU A 50 -19.48 -0.30 -12.32
N ALA A 51 -20.23 -1.19 -13.00
CA ALA A 51 -19.64 -2.13 -13.95
C ALA A 51 -18.96 -1.41 -15.12
N THR A 52 -19.53 -0.32 -15.61
CA THR A 52 -18.93 0.49 -16.68
C THR A 52 -17.64 1.17 -16.23
N VAL A 53 -17.61 1.68 -14.98
CA VAL A 53 -16.39 2.27 -14.40
C VAL A 53 -15.29 1.21 -14.24
N THR A 54 -15.65 -0.01 -13.82
CA THR A 54 -14.70 -1.14 -13.75
C THR A 54 -14.18 -1.52 -15.14
N GLN A 55 -15.04 -1.56 -16.17
CA GLN A 55 -14.61 -1.85 -17.54
C GLN A 55 -13.67 -0.77 -18.10
N PHE A 56 -13.93 0.51 -17.76
CA PHE A 56 -13.02 1.60 -18.09
C PHE A 56 -11.63 1.39 -17.47
N ALA A 57 -11.56 1.03 -16.19
CA ALA A 57 -10.30 0.77 -15.51
C ALA A 57 -9.54 -0.41 -16.15
N LYS A 58 -10.23 -1.49 -16.54
CA LYS A 58 -9.64 -2.62 -17.25
C LYS A 58 -9.12 -2.22 -18.64
N ALA A 59 -9.81 -1.33 -19.34
CA ALA A 59 -9.33 -0.78 -20.61
C ALA A 59 -8.06 0.09 -20.43
N CYS A 60 -7.85 0.66 -19.25
CA CYS A 60 -6.60 1.33 -18.85
C CYS A 60 -5.53 0.35 -18.36
N LEU A 61 -5.69 -0.97 -18.54
CA LEU A 61 -4.78 -2.03 -18.08
C LEU A 61 -4.61 -2.06 -16.55
N CYS A 62 -5.69 -1.79 -15.82
CA CYS A 62 -5.80 -1.98 -14.38
C CYS A 62 -6.78 -3.13 -14.09
N GLU A 63 -6.60 -3.84 -12.99
CA GLU A 63 -7.50 -4.94 -12.59
C GLU A 63 -8.91 -4.43 -12.25
N GLY A 64 -9.00 -3.18 -11.73
CA GLY A 64 -10.24 -2.51 -11.40
C GLY A 64 -10.05 -1.03 -11.11
N TYR A 65 -11.16 -0.33 -10.79
CA TYR A 65 -11.14 1.11 -10.56
C TYR A 65 -10.29 1.51 -9.34
N LYS A 66 -10.25 0.68 -8.31
CA LYS A 66 -9.43 0.91 -7.12
C LYS A 66 -7.95 1.01 -7.47
N GLU A 67 -7.44 0.08 -8.27
CA GLU A 67 -6.06 0.12 -8.77
C GLU A 67 -5.80 1.36 -9.61
N LEU A 68 -6.71 1.67 -10.55
CA LEU A 68 -6.61 2.87 -11.39
C LEU A 68 -6.48 4.14 -10.53
N SER A 69 -7.37 4.31 -9.56
CA SER A 69 -7.39 5.49 -8.68
C SER A 69 -6.10 5.62 -7.86
N ILE A 70 -5.63 4.51 -7.29
CA ILE A 70 -4.40 4.50 -6.48
C ILE A 70 -3.17 4.86 -7.33
N ARG A 71 -3.04 4.26 -8.52
CA ARG A 71 -1.93 4.56 -9.42
C ARG A 71 -1.94 6.01 -9.87
N LEU A 72 -3.12 6.56 -10.20
CA LEU A 72 -3.26 7.98 -10.54
C LEU A 72 -2.89 8.91 -9.39
N LYS A 73 -3.22 8.55 -8.14
CA LYS A 73 -2.78 9.29 -6.95
C LYS A 73 -1.26 9.32 -6.84
N VAL A 74 -0.62 8.16 -7.01
CA VAL A 74 0.85 8.03 -6.95
C VAL A 74 1.51 8.85 -8.07
N GLU A 75 0.98 8.79 -9.29
CA GLU A 75 1.51 9.57 -10.42
C GLU A 75 1.36 11.07 -10.20
N TYR A 76 0.22 11.52 -9.67
CA TYR A 76 0.00 12.93 -9.31
C TYR A 76 1.02 13.42 -8.28
N GLU A 77 1.22 12.65 -7.21
CA GLU A 77 2.22 12.97 -6.19
C GLU A 77 3.61 13.08 -6.78
N ASN A 78 3.99 12.16 -7.67
CA ASN A 78 5.28 12.20 -8.36
C ASN A 78 5.44 13.45 -9.24
N VAL A 79 4.37 13.87 -9.94
CA VAL A 79 4.39 15.07 -10.79
C VAL A 79 4.51 16.33 -9.94
N MET A 80 3.69 16.46 -8.89
CA MET A 80 3.73 17.63 -7.99
C MET A 80 5.09 17.78 -7.32
N GLN A 81 5.74 16.68 -7.02
CA GLN A 81 7.07 16.65 -6.42
C GLN A 81 8.17 17.02 -7.39
N ASN A 82 8.09 16.55 -8.64
CA ASN A 82 9.07 16.94 -9.65
C ASN A 82 8.98 18.43 -9.97
N GLN A 83 7.79 19.03 -9.88
CA GLN A 83 7.60 20.47 -9.98
C GLN A 83 8.19 21.22 -8.78
N ALA A 84 8.02 20.72 -7.56
CA ALA A 84 8.66 21.27 -6.36
C ALA A 84 10.20 21.11 -6.38
N LYS A 85 10.70 20.01 -6.95
CA LYS A 85 12.16 19.74 -7.08
C LYS A 85 12.85 20.54 -8.17
N SER A 86 12.15 20.98 -9.20
CA SER A 86 12.71 21.90 -10.18
C SER A 86 13.04 23.28 -9.58
N VAL A 87 12.56 23.54 -8.36
CA VAL A 87 12.87 24.74 -7.57
C VAL A 87 14.02 24.52 -6.58
N ILE A 88 14.28 23.23 -6.17
CA ILE A 88 15.35 22.92 -5.22
C ILE A 88 16.07 21.65 -5.73
N GLY A 89 17.18 21.83 -6.44
CA GLY A 89 18.03 20.71 -6.84
C GLY A 89 18.71 20.08 -5.63
N ASN A 90 18.93 18.72 -5.64
CA ASN A 90 20.29 18.20 -5.41
C ASN A 90 20.33 16.70 -5.13
N GLU A 91 21.36 16.04 -5.68
CA GLU A 91 21.82 14.68 -5.36
C GLU A 91 22.04 14.44 -3.85
N THR A 92 22.30 15.47 -3.08
CA THR A 92 22.47 15.47 -1.62
C THR A 92 21.23 15.02 -0.85
N GLU A 93 20.02 15.31 -1.32
CA GLU A 93 18.78 14.86 -0.64
C GLU A 93 18.54 13.35 -0.76
N GLN A 94 18.90 12.75 -1.90
CA GLN A 94 18.72 11.29 -2.08
C GLN A 94 19.70 10.48 -1.23
N VAL A 95 20.92 10.95 -1.06
CA VAL A 95 21.91 10.35 -0.15
C VAL A 95 21.45 10.51 1.29
N GLY A 96 20.90 11.68 1.65
CA GLY A 96 20.35 11.94 2.98
C GLY A 96 19.19 11.00 3.33
N MET A 97 18.24 10.76 2.39
CA MET A 97 17.08 9.89 2.65
C MET A 97 17.47 8.42 2.85
N ARG A 98 18.47 7.92 2.11
CA ARG A 98 18.99 6.56 2.34
C ARG A 98 19.58 6.41 3.74
N SER A 99 20.35 7.38 4.19
CA SER A 99 20.91 7.40 5.54
C SER A 99 19.83 7.44 6.60
N VAL A 100 18.78 8.26 6.40
CA VAL A 100 17.62 8.34 7.30
C VAL A 100 16.91 6.97 7.40
N ILE A 101 16.70 6.29 6.27
CA ILE A 101 16.05 4.97 6.26
C ILE A 101 16.90 3.93 6.99
N CYS A 102 18.21 3.90 6.75
CA CYS A 102 19.11 2.98 7.46
C CYS A 102 19.11 3.26 8.97
N HIS A 103 19.15 4.52 9.36
CA HIS A 103 19.09 4.91 10.77
C HIS A 103 17.76 4.48 11.41
N TRP A 104 16.64 4.73 10.75
CA TRP A 104 15.32 4.30 11.20
C TRP A 104 15.22 2.77 11.37
N VAL A 105 15.78 1.98 10.46
CA VAL A 105 15.84 0.51 10.61
C VAL A 105 16.61 0.12 11.88
N ASN A 106 17.76 0.76 12.13
CA ASN A 106 18.58 0.50 13.31
C ASN A 106 17.87 0.90 14.62
N GLU A 107 17.16 2.02 14.63
CA GLU A 107 16.37 2.44 15.81
C GLU A 107 15.24 1.47 16.17
N ASN A 108 14.74 0.70 15.18
CA ASN A 108 13.70 -0.29 15.37
C ASN A 108 14.20 -1.73 15.53
N GLU A 109 15.49 -1.90 15.86
CA GLU A 109 16.13 -3.21 15.99
C GLU A 109 15.44 -4.13 17.01
N ASN A 110 14.95 -3.59 18.11
CA ASN A 110 14.23 -4.37 19.13
C ASN A 110 12.91 -4.95 18.59
N PHE A 111 12.17 -4.17 17.78
CA PHE A 111 10.96 -4.67 17.12
C PHE A 111 11.29 -5.78 16.14
N LEU A 112 12.36 -5.62 15.34
CA LEU A 112 12.82 -6.63 14.39
C LEU A 112 13.25 -7.92 15.09
N PHE A 113 13.95 -7.81 16.22
CA PHE A 113 14.41 -8.96 17.00
C PHE A 113 13.23 -9.74 17.59
N ASP A 114 12.25 -9.03 18.16
CA ASP A 114 11.04 -9.66 18.70
C ASP A 114 10.23 -10.35 17.60
N LEU A 115 10.05 -9.68 16.45
CA LEU A 115 9.37 -10.25 15.29
C LEU A 115 10.12 -11.49 14.73
N ALA A 116 11.45 -11.42 14.59
CA ALA A 116 12.26 -12.54 14.12
C ALA A 116 12.13 -13.77 15.04
N ASN A 117 12.18 -13.56 16.36
CA ASN A 117 11.97 -14.63 17.35
C ASN A 117 10.57 -15.26 17.20
N LYS A 118 9.55 -14.45 16.97
CA LYS A 118 8.18 -14.95 16.76
C LYS A 118 8.05 -15.72 15.45
N ILE A 119 8.71 -15.28 14.38
CA ILE A 119 8.77 -16.01 13.10
C ILE A 119 9.45 -17.37 13.29
N ASN A 120 10.58 -17.41 14.01
CA ASN A 120 11.31 -18.65 14.31
C ASN A 120 10.45 -19.62 15.14
N GLU A 121 9.67 -19.12 16.10
CA GLU A 121 8.75 -19.91 16.92
C GLU A 121 7.61 -20.52 16.09
N LYS A 122 6.94 -19.69 15.31
CA LYS A 122 5.70 -20.08 14.59
C LYS A 122 5.98 -20.80 13.27
N ARG A 123 7.08 -20.51 12.60
CA ARG A 123 7.46 -21.03 11.27
C ARG A 123 6.36 -20.86 10.19
N LYS A 124 5.38 -20.03 10.48
CA LYS A 124 4.26 -19.69 9.60
C LYS A 124 3.86 -18.25 9.79
N VAL A 125 3.75 -17.50 8.70
CA VAL A 125 3.48 -16.05 8.70
C VAL A 125 2.38 -15.72 7.70
N TRP A 126 1.44 -14.88 8.13
CA TRP A 126 0.47 -14.24 7.26
C TRP A 126 0.85 -12.76 7.10
N ILE A 127 0.84 -12.26 5.87
CA ILE A 127 1.12 -10.85 5.59
C ILE A 127 -0.15 -10.21 5.06
N CYS A 128 -0.61 -9.14 5.72
CA CYS A 128 -1.80 -8.38 5.32
C CYS A 128 -1.38 -6.96 4.91
N PRO A 129 -1.07 -6.73 3.63
CA PRO A 129 -0.64 -5.42 3.16
C PRO A 129 -1.81 -4.54 2.75
N SER A 130 -1.70 -3.21 2.98
CA SER A 130 -2.43 -2.23 2.19
C SER A 130 -1.98 -2.32 0.72
N TYR A 131 -2.83 -1.88 -0.20
CA TYR A 131 -2.55 -2.03 -1.64
C TYR A 131 -1.17 -1.48 -2.04
N GLN A 132 -0.81 -0.30 -1.55
CA GLN A 132 0.51 0.30 -1.86
C GLN A 132 1.70 -0.46 -1.26
N SER A 133 1.47 -1.31 -0.27
CA SER A 133 2.52 -2.11 0.39
C SER A 133 2.66 -3.52 -0.21
N MET A 134 1.93 -3.83 -1.29
CA MET A 134 1.92 -5.16 -1.92
C MET A 134 3.32 -5.58 -2.40
N TYR A 135 4.10 -4.68 -3.04
CA TYR A 135 5.45 -5.02 -3.50
C TYR A 135 6.42 -5.35 -2.38
N PRO A 136 6.55 -4.54 -1.31
CA PRO A 136 7.31 -4.93 -0.13
C PRO A 136 6.81 -6.22 0.53
N ALA A 137 5.50 -6.45 0.56
CA ALA A 137 4.93 -7.69 1.09
C ALA A 137 5.36 -8.92 0.29
N LYS A 138 5.35 -8.85 -1.05
CA LYS A 138 5.86 -9.92 -1.92
C LYS A 138 7.35 -10.16 -1.72
N PHE A 139 8.14 -9.09 -1.56
CA PHE A 139 9.55 -9.25 -1.22
C PHE A 139 9.74 -10.01 0.10
N LEU A 140 8.99 -9.64 1.14
CA LEU A 140 9.05 -10.34 2.43
C LEU A 140 8.60 -11.81 2.30
N GLU A 141 7.50 -12.07 1.57
CA GLU A 141 7.02 -13.42 1.30
C GLU A 141 8.09 -14.30 0.66
N ASP A 142 8.71 -13.81 -0.42
CA ASP A 142 9.76 -14.52 -1.16
C ASP A 142 10.97 -14.81 -0.27
N VAL A 143 11.42 -13.83 0.50
CA VAL A 143 12.56 -13.99 1.41
C VAL A 143 12.27 -15.04 2.48
N LEU A 144 11.09 -14.98 3.12
CA LEU A 144 10.69 -15.92 4.16
C LEU A 144 10.54 -17.35 3.62
N ILE A 145 9.94 -17.51 2.44
CA ILE A 145 9.81 -18.82 1.79
C ILE A 145 11.20 -19.41 1.49
N ASN A 146 12.14 -18.60 1.00
CA ASN A 146 13.50 -19.05 0.67
C ASN A 146 14.29 -19.56 1.89
N ILE A 147 13.98 -19.07 3.10
CA ILE A 147 14.56 -19.57 4.36
C ILE A 147 13.69 -20.63 5.05
N GLY A 148 12.70 -21.18 4.36
CA GLY A 148 11.88 -22.30 4.84
C GLY A 148 10.76 -21.90 5.81
N ILE A 149 10.32 -20.62 5.82
CA ILE A 149 9.15 -20.15 6.56
C ILE A 149 7.90 -20.24 5.67
N GLN A 150 6.86 -20.89 6.16
CA GLN A 150 5.59 -20.96 5.45
C GLN A 150 4.92 -19.59 5.46
N THR A 151 4.85 -18.91 4.33
CA THR A 151 4.34 -17.53 4.25
C THR A 151 3.24 -17.40 3.21
N LYS A 152 2.22 -16.61 3.51
CA LYS A 152 1.14 -16.26 2.58
C LYS A 152 0.71 -14.81 2.74
N ILE A 153 0.46 -14.14 1.61
CA ILE A 153 -0.16 -12.82 1.58
C ILE A 153 -1.69 -12.97 1.61
N ILE A 154 -2.34 -12.20 2.47
CA ILE A 154 -3.79 -12.04 2.52
C ILE A 154 -4.13 -10.85 1.62
N ASP A 155 -4.60 -11.12 0.41
CA ASP A 155 -5.10 -10.05 -0.48
C ASP A 155 -6.56 -9.74 -0.12
N MET A 156 -6.73 -8.68 0.66
CA MET A 156 -8.05 -8.25 1.13
C MET A 156 -8.88 -7.57 0.04
N SER A 157 -8.29 -7.16 -1.09
CA SER A 157 -9.02 -6.57 -2.21
C SER A 157 -9.92 -7.59 -2.92
N VAL A 158 -9.49 -8.86 -2.90
CA VAL A 158 -10.21 -9.98 -3.53
C VAL A 158 -11.07 -10.75 -2.53
N ASN A 159 -10.75 -10.69 -1.24
CA ASN A 159 -11.20 -11.66 -0.24
C ASN A 159 -11.99 -11.09 0.94
N LEU A 160 -12.63 -9.89 0.82
CA LEU A 160 -13.47 -9.38 1.91
C LEU A 160 -14.57 -10.38 2.34
N GLU A 161 -15.09 -11.20 1.42
CA GLU A 161 -16.02 -12.27 1.76
C GLU A 161 -15.31 -13.54 2.26
N VAL A 162 -14.15 -13.87 1.70
CA VAL A 162 -13.34 -15.02 2.13
C VAL A 162 -12.67 -14.75 3.49
N GLY A 163 -12.28 -13.51 3.78
CA GLY A 163 -11.75 -13.11 5.09
C GLY A 163 -12.74 -13.33 6.24
N LYS A 164 -14.04 -13.26 5.97
CA LYS A 164 -15.10 -13.59 6.94
C LYS A 164 -15.15 -15.07 7.33
N HIS A 165 -14.58 -15.94 6.51
CA HIS A 165 -14.55 -17.40 6.70
C HIS A 165 -13.17 -17.93 7.10
N LEU A 166 -12.12 -17.07 7.12
CA LEU A 166 -10.80 -17.45 7.61
C LEU A 166 -10.77 -17.24 9.13
N GLU A 167 -10.90 -18.31 9.87
CA GLU A 167 -10.67 -18.32 11.31
C GLU A 167 -9.15 -18.32 11.57
N PHE A 168 -8.57 -17.15 11.82
CA PHE A 168 -7.20 -17.04 12.29
C PHE A 168 -7.19 -17.23 13.81
N ASN A 169 -6.51 -18.28 14.26
CA ASN A 169 -6.32 -18.53 15.68
C ASN A 169 -4.91 -19.01 15.95
N ASN A 170 -4.21 -18.38 16.88
CA ASN A 170 -2.82 -18.67 17.23
C ASN A 170 -1.84 -18.51 16.05
N GLU A 171 -2.13 -17.62 15.11
CA GLU A 171 -1.32 -17.33 13.93
C GLU A 171 -0.44 -16.08 14.14
N LEU A 172 0.68 -16.02 13.43
CA LEU A 172 1.49 -14.80 13.33
C LEU A 172 1.05 -14.00 12.10
N ILE A 173 0.68 -12.74 12.34
CA ILE A 173 0.16 -11.85 11.29
C ILE A 173 0.95 -10.55 11.27
N ILE A 174 1.51 -10.21 10.11
CA ILE A 174 2.21 -8.94 9.87
C ILE A 174 1.29 -8.05 9.03
N ILE A 175 0.88 -6.92 9.59
CA ILE A 175 0.00 -5.95 8.92
C ILE A 175 0.83 -4.76 8.43
N LEU A 176 0.76 -4.45 7.13
CA LEU A 176 1.44 -3.31 6.52
C LEU A 176 0.43 -2.21 6.21
N LEU A 177 0.20 -1.34 7.19
CA LEU A 177 -0.77 -0.25 7.13
C LEU A 177 -0.05 1.08 6.87
N THR A 178 0.65 1.19 5.73
CA THR A 178 1.52 2.34 5.43
C THR A 178 1.11 3.12 4.18
N GLY A 179 0.10 2.65 3.46
CA GLY A 179 -0.42 3.31 2.26
C GLY A 179 -1.57 4.27 2.54
N ARG A 180 -2.08 4.91 1.50
CA ARG A 180 -3.32 5.71 1.55
C ARG A 180 -4.57 4.86 1.44
N ASP A 181 -4.45 3.67 0.88
CA ASP A 181 -5.53 2.70 0.77
C ASP A 181 -5.47 1.73 1.95
N THR A 182 -6.08 2.13 3.04
CA THR A 182 -6.06 1.40 4.30
C THR A 182 -7.41 0.80 4.67
N GLU A 183 -8.49 1.21 4.00
CA GLU A 183 -9.87 0.82 4.35
C GLU A 183 -10.06 -0.70 4.46
N THR A 184 -9.59 -1.46 3.47
CA THR A 184 -9.71 -2.92 3.48
C THR A 184 -8.90 -3.59 4.58
N VAL A 185 -7.72 -3.04 4.89
CA VAL A 185 -6.86 -3.54 5.98
C VAL A 185 -7.49 -3.22 7.34
N VAL A 186 -8.14 -2.07 7.48
CA VAL A 186 -8.87 -1.68 8.69
C VAL A 186 -10.04 -2.64 8.96
N ILE A 187 -10.82 -2.96 7.92
CA ILE A 187 -11.90 -3.95 8.05
C ILE A 187 -11.33 -5.33 8.43
N ALA A 188 -10.20 -5.73 7.84
CA ALA A 188 -9.53 -6.97 8.20
C ALA A 188 -9.06 -6.99 9.65
N LEU A 189 -8.52 -5.89 10.15
CA LEU A 189 -8.02 -5.78 11.52
C LEU A 189 -9.08 -6.19 12.54
N ASP A 190 -10.33 -5.76 12.37
CA ASP A 190 -11.43 -6.12 13.27
C ASP A 190 -11.72 -7.63 13.32
N TYR A 191 -11.47 -8.35 12.22
CA TYR A 191 -11.58 -9.82 12.19
C TYR A 191 -10.37 -10.50 12.80
N LEU A 192 -9.17 -10.01 12.50
CA LEU A 192 -7.92 -10.57 12.99
C LEU A 192 -7.75 -10.41 14.50
N LEU A 193 -8.33 -9.35 15.08
CA LEU A 193 -8.33 -9.09 16.52
C LEU A 193 -9.27 -10.02 17.30
N LYS A 194 -10.24 -10.67 16.66
CA LYS A 194 -11.17 -11.61 17.32
C LYS A 194 -10.50 -12.94 17.68
N GLY A 195 -9.42 -13.31 16.98
CA GLY A 195 -8.62 -14.50 17.26
C GLY A 195 -7.52 -14.23 18.27
N ASN A 196 -7.00 -15.28 18.90
CA ASN A 196 -5.80 -15.18 19.75
C ASN A 196 -4.54 -15.21 18.88
N ASN A 197 -4.30 -14.12 18.11
CA ASN A 197 -3.22 -14.03 17.14
C ASN A 197 -2.08 -13.15 17.64
N ASP A 198 -0.85 -13.48 17.23
CA ASP A 198 0.32 -12.62 17.39
C ASP A 198 0.34 -11.59 16.24
N ILE A 199 -0.09 -10.35 16.51
CA ILE A 199 -0.23 -9.31 15.48
C ILE A 199 0.90 -8.28 15.62
N TYR A 200 1.63 -8.08 14.52
CA TYR A 200 2.65 -7.05 14.36
C TYR A 200 2.22 -6.06 13.28
N ILE A 201 2.23 -4.77 13.60
CA ILE A 201 1.76 -3.73 12.69
C ILE A 201 2.89 -2.77 12.33
N ILE A 202 3.10 -2.56 11.04
CA ILE A 202 3.96 -1.50 10.51
C ILE A 202 3.03 -0.43 9.95
N THR A 203 3.03 0.76 10.54
CA THR A 203 2.02 1.78 10.28
C THR A 203 2.58 3.20 10.30
N THR A 204 1.73 4.20 10.11
CA THR A 204 2.07 5.62 10.16
C THR A 204 1.46 6.29 11.39
N PRO A 205 2.00 7.45 11.85
CA PRO A 205 1.41 8.19 12.95
C PRO A 205 -0.05 8.59 12.73
N SER A 206 -0.44 8.91 11.48
CA SER A 206 -1.83 9.24 11.13
C SER A 206 -2.78 8.08 11.39
N ASN A 207 -2.40 6.87 11.00
CA ASN A 207 -3.25 5.69 11.23
C ASN A 207 -3.42 5.37 12.71
N ILE A 208 -2.39 5.60 13.55
CA ILE A 208 -2.55 5.43 15.01
C ILE A 208 -3.53 6.46 15.59
N SER A 209 -3.57 7.66 15.04
CA SER A 209 -4.53 8.68 15.48
C SER A 209 -5.97 8.32 15.14
N GLU A 210 -6.17 7.71 13.96
CA GLU A 210 -7.49 7.29 13.45
C GLU A 210 -7.96 5.95 14.04
N LEU A 211 -7.04 5.07 14.43
CA LEU A 211 -7.29 3.70 14.89
C LEU A 211 -6.64 3.47 16.27
N PRO A 212 -7.23 3.98 17.37
CA PRO A 212 -6.63 3.88 18.70
C PRO A 212 -6.31 2.45 19.17
N GLN A 213 -7.06 1.45 18.70
CA GLN A 213 -6.83 0.03 19.02
C GLN A 213 -5.45 -0.48 18.59
N ILE A 214 -4.80 0.15 17.60
CA ILE A 214 -3.45 -0.22 17.17
C ILE A 214 -2.41 0.05 18.26
N ARG A 215 -2.66 1.00 19.16
CA ARG A 215 -1.73 1.38 20.24
C ARG A 215 -1.47 0.24 21.23
N GLU A 216 -2.43 -0.66 21.40
CA GLU A 216 -2.32 -1.81 22.30
C GLU A 216 -1.59 -3.00 21.66
N LEU A 217 -1.35 -2.94 20.35
CA LEU A 217 -0.68 -3.98 19.60
C LEU A 217 0.81 -3.69 19.45
N LYS A 218 1.59 -4.72 19.15
CA LYS A 218 3.00 -4.57 18.76
C LYS A 218 3.08 -3.80 17.44
N HIS A 219 3.48 -2.55 17.50
CA HIS A 219 3.54 -1.71 16.31
C HIS A 219 4.87 -0.99 16.15
N MET A 220 5.19 -0.66 14.90
CA MET A 220 6.32 0.13 14.49
C MET A 220 5.86 1.26 13.59
N LEU A 221 6.41 2.46 13.80
CA LEU A 221 6.06 3.65 13.05
C LEU A 221 7.00 3.90 11.87
N VAL A 222 6.42 4.04 10.71
CA VAL A 222 7.08 4.64 9.55
C VAL A 222 6.91 6.15 9.69
N ASN A 223 7.79 6.76 10.48
CA ASN A 223 7.77 8.18 10.80
C ASN A 223 9.05 8.84 10.29
N PHE A 224 8.98 9.42 9.11
CA PHE A 224 10.03 10.28 8.57
C PHE A 224 9.55 11.71 8.68
N GLN A 225 10.35 12.58 9.28
CA GLN A 225 9.97 13.94 9.69
C GLN A 225 9.52 14.87 8.56
N ASP A 226 9.69 14.49 7.28
CA ASP A 226 9.25 15.26 6.14
C ASP A 226 7.88 14.82 5.63
N ASN A 227 6.95 15.79 5.50
CA ASN A 227 5.63 15.64 4.89
C ASN A 227 5.66 15.11 3.43
N ASN A 228 6.83 14.86 2.89
CA ASN A 228 7.13 14.46 1.53
C ASN A 228 7.59 12.99 1.43
N PHE A 229 7.13 12.12 2.34
CA PHE A 229 7.52 10.72 2.31
C PHE A 229 6.78 9.97 1.19
N PHE A 230 7.41 9.91 0.06
CA PHE A 230 6.87 9.37 -1.19
C PHE A 230 6.75 7.86 -1.17
N TYR A 231 5.80 7.34 -1.94
CA TYR A 231 5.60 5.92 -2.16
C TYR A 231 6.91 5.16 -2.42
N LYS A 232 7.80 5.68 -3.27
CA LYS A 232 9.10 5.04 -3.56
C LYS A 232 9.99 4.89 -2.34
N TYR A 233 10.01 5.88 -1.44
CA TYR A 233 10.81 5.83 -0.22
C TYR A 233 10.19 4.91 0.83
N ARG A 234 8.86 4.89 0.95
CA ARG A 234 8.17 3.92 1.80
C ARG A 234 8.44 2.48 1.34
N CYS A 235 8.33 2.24 0.03
CA CYS A 235 8.66 0.94 -0.55
C CYS A 235 10.11 0.56 -0.27
N TYR A 236 11.06 1.47 -0.52
CA TYR A 236 12.47 1.26 -0.22
C TYR A 236 12.72 1.01 1.28
N ALA A 237 12.09 1.79 2.17
CA ALA A 237 12.22 1.62 3.61
C ALA A 237 11.72 0.25 4.08
N LEU A 238 10.55 -0.19 3.60
CA LEU A 238 10.00 -1.50 3.94
C LEU A 238 10.87 -2.64 3.40
N ILE A 239 11.40 -2.53 2.18
CA ILE A 239 12.32 -3.53 1.62
C ILE A 239 13.61 -3.60 2.46
N THR A 240 14.19 -2.44 2.82
CA THR A 240 15.39 -2.38 3.67
C THR A 240 15.12 -2.98 5.05
N LEU A 241 13.95 -2.70 5.63
CA LEU A 241 13.52 -3.28 6.89
C LEU A 241 13.40 -4.80 6.82
N PHE A 242 12.76 -5.32 5.78
CA PHE A 242 12.56 -6.76 5.62
C PHE A 242 13.84 -7.50 5.29
N PHE A 243 14.77 -6.85 4.60
CA PHE A 243 16.12 -7.37 4.43
C PHE A 243 16.79 -7.52 5.81
N ALA A 244 16.81 -6.46 6.63
CA ALA A 244 17.39 -6.51 7.98
C ALA A 244 16.66 -7.51 8.90
N LEU A 245 15.35 -7.70 8.75
CA LEU A 245 14.58 -8.74 9.45
C LEU A 245 15.06 -10.14 9.06
N SER A 246 15.26 -10.40 7.77
CA SER A 246 15.67 -11.72 7.27
C SER A 246 17.03 -12.15 7.80
N GLU A 247 17.94 -11.21 8.05
CA GLU A 247 19.26 -11.49 8.63
C GLU A 247 19.20 -11.95 10.11
N LYS A 248 18.04 -11.74 10.77
CA LYS A 248 17.82 -12.12 12.18
C LYS A 248 17.04 -13.43 12.34
N ILE A 249 16.57 -14.03 11.24
CA ILE A 249 15.81 -15.29 11.25
C ILE A 249 16.77 -16.46 11.02
N ASN A 250 16.62 -17.52 11.82
CA ASN A 250 17.46 -18.74 11.80
C ASN A 250 16.71 -19.92 11.14
#